data_52916c92575487ae4a44845b179c6163
#
_entry.id   52916c92575487ae4a44845b179c6163
#
_cell.length_a   1.000
_cell.length_b   1.000
_cell.length_c   1.000
_cell.angle_alpha   90.00
_cell.angle_beta   90.00
_cell.angle_gamma   90.00
#
_symmetry.space_group_name_H-M   'P 1'
#
loop_
_entity.id
_entity.type
_entity.pdbx_description
1 polymer ?
#
loop_
_entity_poly.entity_id
_entity_poly.type
_entity_poly.pdbx_seq_one_letter_code
_entity_poly.pdbx_strand_id
1 'polypeptide(L)' 'MQWESRIDVTNADIGAAKSAWLAARDGHAPQPRVDELQRGYARLMQTQAQQIADDFRAQNSL' A
#
# COMPACT_ATOMS: atom_id res chain seq x y z
N MET A 1 15.98 24.00 -2.58
CA MET A 1 15.39 23.03 -1.74
C MET A 1 15.11 21.74 -2.50
N GLN A 2 15.52 20.69 -1.96
CA GLN A 2 15.35 19.42 -2.61
C GLN A 2 14.11 18.71 -2.12
N TRP A 3 13.37 18.21 -3.05
CA TRP A 3 12.21 17.43 -2.71
C TRP A 3 12.48 15.99 -2.76
N GLU A 4 12.03 15.33 -1.76
CA GLU A 4 11.99 13.90 -1.80
C GLU A 4 10.81 13.49 -2.65
N SER A 5 11.09 13.04 -3.86
CA SER A 5 10.01 12.67 -4.76
C SER A 5 9.47 11.28 -4.49
N ARG A 6 10.19 10.52 -3.68
CA ARG A 6 9.74 9.19 -3.32
C ARG A 6 8.80 9.25 -2.14
N ILE A 7 7.64 8.65 -2.27
CA ILE A 7 6.67 8.55 -1.19
C ILE A 7 6.65 7.10 -0.74
N ASP A 8 7.16 6.86 0.45
CA ASP A 8 7.21 5.51 0.98
C ASP A 8 5.84 5.10 1.49
N VAL A 9 5.47 3.86 1.20
CA VAL A 9 4.26 3.29 1.75
C VAL A 9 4.57 2.84 3.16
N THR A 10 3.80 3.33 4.12
CA THR A 10 4.00 3.00 5.52
C THR A 10 3.01 1.94 5.97
N ASN A 11 3.27 1.34 7.13
CA ASN A 11 2.32 0.41 7.73
C ASN A 11 0.98 1.08 8.02
N ALA A 12 0.99 2.37 8.35
CA ALA A 12 -0.23 3.12 8.58
C ALA A 12 -1.06 3.23 7.29
N ASP A 13 -0.40 3.44 6.15
CA ASP A 13 -1.08 3.50 4.86
C ASP A 13 -1.75 2.17 4.55
N ILE A 14 -1.04 1.08 4.75
CA ILE A 14 -1.57 -0.26 4.48
C ILE A 14 -2.72 -0.56 5.44
N GLY A 15 -2.57 -0.22 6.71
CA GLY A 15 -3.63 -0.42 7.70
C GLY A 15 -4.90 0.34 7.35
N ALA A 16 -4.76 1.59 6.91
CA ALA A 16 -5.91 2.39 6.52
C ALA A 16 -6.61 1.80 5.30
N ALA A 17 -5.85 1.35 4.31
CA ALA A 17 -6.42 0.74 3.12
C ALA A 17 -7.14 -0.57 3.46
N LYS A 18 -6.54 -1.38 4.33
CA LYS A 18 -7.15 -2.63 4.77
C LYS A 18 -8.46 -2.36 5.51
N SER A 19 -8.45 -1.37 6.42
CA SER A 19 -9.65 -1.02 7.17
C SER A 19 -10.77 -0.55 6.27
N ALA A 20 -10.44 0.27 5.26
CA ALA A 20 -11.43 0.74 4.30
C ALA A 20 -12.04 -0.42 3.50
N TRP A 21 -11.19 -1.35 3.06
CA TRP A 21 -11.66 -2.51 2.32
C TRP A 21 -12.58 -3.38 3.18
N LEU A 22 -12.16 -3.68 4.41
CA LEU A 22 -12.95 -4.53 5.29
C LEU A 22 -14.27 -3.86 5.67
N ALA A 23 -14.25 -2.55 5.91
CA ALA A 23 -15.47 -1.81 6.22
C ALA A 23 -16.45 -1.84 5.05
N ALA A 24 -15.96 -1.68 3.83
CA ALA A 24 -16.82 -1.74 2.66
C ALA A 24 -17.40 -3.14 2.48
N ARG A 25 -16.59 -4.16 2.69
CA ARG A 25 -17.06 -5.54 2.58
C ARG A 25 -18.13 -5.84 3.62
N ASP A 26 -17.88 -5.48 4.86
CA ASP A 26 -18.80 -5.78 5.96
C ASP A 26 -20.04 -4.90 5.90
N GLY A 27 -19.91 -3.70 5.35
CA GLY A 27 -21.05 -2.78 5.21
C GLY A 27 -21.88 -3.00 3.96
N HIS A 28 -21.63 -4.07 3.22
CA HIS A 28 -22.38 -4.43 2.01
C HIS A 28 -22.28 -3.37 0.92
N ALA A 29 -21.13 -2.74 0.77
CA ALA A 29 -20.89 -1.84 -0.34
C ALA A 29 -21.02 -2.59 -1.67
N PRO A 30 -21.34 -1.89 -2.76
CA PRO A 30 -21.39 -2.55 -4.07
C PRO A 30 -20.09 -3.28 -4.36
N GLN A 31 -20.20 -4.45 -5.00
CA GLN A 31 -19.04 -5.29 -5.26
C GLN A 31 -17.92 -4.56 -6.02
N PRO A 32 -18.24 -3.73 -7.05
CA PRO A 32 -17.16 -2.99 -7.72
C PRO A 32 -16.35 -2.10 -6.77
N ARG A 33 -17.01 -1.54 -5.75
CA ARG A 33 -16.32 -0.70 -4.77
C ARG A 33 -15.42 -1.55 -3.88
N VAL A 34 -15.91 -2.71 -3.43
CA VAL A 34 -15.13 -3.63 -2.62
C VAL A 34 -13.90 -4.09 -3.40
N ASP A 35 -14.08 -4.45 -4.66
CA ASP A 35 -12.98 -4.91 -5.51
C ASP A 35 -11.95 -3.82 -5.72
N GLU A 36 -12.40 -2.58 -5.91
CA GLU A 36 -11.49 -1.45 -6.09
C GLU A 36 -10.62 -1.24 -4.85
N LEU A 37 -11.25 -1.29 -3.68
CA LEU A 37 -10.52 -1.11 -2.42
C LEU A 37 -9.54 -2.25 -2.18
N GLN A 38 -9.93 -3.46 -2.54
CA GLN A 38 -9.04 -4.60 -2.40
C GLN A 38 -7.82 -4.46 -3.32
N ARG A 39 -8.03 -4.03 -4.55
CA ARG A 39 -6.92 -3.81 -5.49
C ARG A 39 -5.98 -2.73 -4.99
N GLY A 40 -6.54 -1.65 -4.41
CA GLY A 40 -5.72 -0.58 -3.85
C GLY A 40 -4.86 -1.08 -2.70
N TYR A 41 -5.44 -1.86 -1.81
CA TYR A 41 -4.73 -2.46 -0.70
C TYR A 41 -3.60 -3.38 -1.20
N ALA A 42 -3.91 -4.24 -2.15
CA ALA A 42 -2.90 -5.16 -2.71
C ALA A 42 -1.75 -4.39 -3.36
N ARG A 43 -2.08 -3.30 -4.06
CA ARG A 43 -1.05 -2.48 -4.70
C ARG A 43 -0.13 -1.83 -3.68
N LEU A 44 -0.68 -1.33 -2.57
CA LEU A 44 0.12 -0.75 -1.52
C LEU A 44 1.06 -1.78 -0.91
N MET A 45 0.57 -2.99 -0.70
CA MET A 45 1.41 -4.05 -0.16
C MET A 45 2.56 -4.39 -1.11
N GLN A 46 2.27 -4.47 -2.40
CA GLN A 46 3.31 -4.73 -3.39
C GLN A 46 4.34 -3.61 -3.43
N THR A 47 3.87 -2.37 -3.37
CA THR A 47 4.75 -1.21 -3.39
C THR A 47 5.66 -1.21 -2.17
N GLN A 48 5.11 -1.51 -0.99
CA GLN A 48 5.93 -1.57 0.22
C GLN A 48 6.99 -2.67 0.12
N ALA A 49 6.59 -3.84 -0.36
CA ALA A 49 7.54 -4.94 -0.51
C ALA A 49 8.65 -4.56 -1.49
N GLN A 50 8.31 -3.87 -2.57
CA GLN A 50 9.30 -3.44 -3.53
C GLN A 50 10.25 -2.41 -2.93
N GLN A 51 9.72 -1.48 -2.14
CA GLN A 51 10.55 -0.47 -1.49
C GLN A 51 11.50 -1.11 -0.49
N ILE A 52 11.03 -2.08 0.27
CA ILE A 52 11.89 -2.79 1.22
C ILE A 52 13.00 -3.53 0.47
N ALA A 53 12.66 -4.19 -0.62
CA ALA A 53 13.64 -4.91 -1.42
C ALA A 53 14.68 -3.96 -2.02
N ASP A 54 14.22 -2.80 -2.49
CA ASP A 54 15.14 -1.81 -3.07
C ASP A 54 16.08 -1.24 -2.01
N ASP A 55 15.56 -0.97 -0.82
CA ASP A 55 16.38 -0.47 0.28
C ASP A 55 17.42 -1.50 0.70
N PHE A 56 17.01 -2.76 0.77
CA PHE A 56 17.92 -3.84 1.12
C PHE A 56 19.04 -3.95 0.09
N ARG A 57 18.69 -3.90 -1.19
CA ARG A 57 19.70 -3.95 -2.25
C ARG A 57 20.65 -2.77 -2.17
N ALA A 58 20.11 -1.58 -1.91
CA ALA A 58 20.95 -0.40 -1.79
C ALA A 58 21.96 -0.54 -0.66
N GLN A 59 21.54 -1.12 0.45
CA GLN A 59 22.45 -1.33 1.58
C GLN A 59 23.52 -2.35 1.28
N ASN A 60 23.24 -3.29 0.39
CA ASN A 60 24.15 -4.39 0.11
C ASN A 60 24.92 -4.24 -1.20
N SER A 61 24.82 -3.11 -1.86
CA SER A 61 25.42 -2.92 -3.15
C SER A 61 26.82 -2.31 -3.07
N LEU A 62 27.44 -2.36 -1.93
CA LEU A 62 28.83 -1.89 -1.80
C LEU A 62 29.86 -2.92 -2.28
#